data_f0cfdc60143b2d1e7be89c1a5671d897
#
_entry.id   f0cfdc60143b2d1e7be89c1a5671d897
#
_cell.length_a   1.000
_cell.length_b   1.000
_cell.length_c   1.000
_cell.angle_alpha   90.00
_cell.angle_beta   90.00
_cell.angle_gamma   90.00
#
_symmetry.space_group_name_H-M   'P 1'
#
loop_
_entity.id
_entity.type
_entity.pdbx_description
1 polymer ?
#
loop_
_entity_poly.entity_id
_entity_poly.type
_entity_poly.pdbx_seq_one_letter_code
_entity_poly.pdbx_strand_id
1 'polypeptide(L)'
;MTRIISPVKRSLFMAGVIIGGFALLFPGCSVFSSRKPATDPYNITGTPENRIVFQDLFTLLQNERVSGQEQFSVVREIANEYARLKEYGRLINFLSSWLNKHPDDPYTAWYLFMIAYAYTQQDALPVAALYFDRIIKNHPDLLIRGESIHFLALNQLITLVDNQEQLVWYYEELISRFPDKIDPGVTYFMLGQAYERIGEWNEVIQAYTQFLPYYGTVIPGFPDAYTYAKQIVDFNNSPKDWTFDSINSLLSAIQTALDTGNSVRLWQYRAKVNFFARSWEQEDEDNAGMAEFNLSDFMRGNRIRYAPELDAGSNASEAYLRTWGWSQYISIWYFYFRKIYFPSDPEIHGRWEWAGVYYGEKF
;
A
#
# COMPACT_ATOMS: atom_id res chain seq x y z
N MET A 1 -17.43 12.50 -4.89
CA MET A 1 -17.21 13.25 -3.63
C MET A 1 -15.75 13.09 -3.27
N THR A 2 -14.97 14.16 -3.42
CA THR A 2 -13.53 14.18 -3.19
C THR A 2 -13.30 14.21 -1.68
N ARG A 3 -13.06 13.06 -1.06
CA ARG A 3 -12.54 13.03 0.31
C ARG A 3 -11.07 13.42 0.25
N ILE A 4 -10.80 14.61 0.76
CA ILE A 4 -9.44 15.06 1.08
C ILE A 4 -8.93 14.11 2.16
N ILE A 5 -8.06 13.19 1.77
CA ILE A 5 -7.33 12.33 2.71
C ILE A 5 -6.37 13.26 3.46
N SER A 6 -6.67 13.49 4.73
CA SER A 6 -5.76 14.16 5.67
C SER A 6 -4.43 13.39 5.67
N PRO A 7 -3.29 14.08 5.73
CA PRO A 7 -2.00 13.40 5.74
C PRO A 7 -1.92 12.56 7.03
N VAL A 8 -2.02 11.25 6.89
CA VAL A 8 -1.66 10.29 7.92
C VAL A 8 -0.24 10.65 8.35
N LYS A 9 -0.07 11.03 9.60
CA LYS A 9 1.25 11.23 10.21
C LYS A 9 2.08 9.99 9.89
N ARG A 10 3.03 10.14 8.96
CA ARG A 10 3.97 9.10 8.59
C ARG A 10 4.73 8.70 9.84
N SER A 11 4.29 7.65 10.50
CA SER A 11 5.08 6.98 11.52
C SER A 11 6.27 6.38 10.77
N LEU A 12 7.40 7.07 10.82
CA LEU A 12 8.67 6.50 10.41
C LEU A 12 8.90 5.27 11.29
N PHE A 13 8.57 4.10 10.79
CA PHE A 13 9.13 2.87 11.32
C PHE A 13 10.62 2.95 11.04
N MET A 14 11.37 3.47 12.02
CA MET A 14 12.81 3.29 12.07
C MET A 14 13.06 1.79 12.13
N ALA A 15 13.33 1.17 10.98
CA ALA A 15 14.17 0.00 10.98
C ALA A 15 15.48 0.47 11.63
N GLY A 16 15.67 0.10 12.89
CA GLY A 16 16.80 0.58 13.66
C GLY A 16 18.08 0.26 12.90
N VAL A 17 18.68 1.28 12.29
CA VAL A 17 20.09 1.21 11.93
C VAL A 17 20.80 0.96 13.24
N ILE A 18 21.16 -0.31 13.49
CA ILE A 18 21.86 -0.72 14.70
C ILE A 18 23.22 -0.04 14.67
N ILE A 19 23.27 1.14 15.27
CA ILE A 19 24.51 1.84 15.59
C ILE A 19 25.08 1.12 16.83
N GLY A 20 25.56 -0.10 16.62
CA GLY A 20 26.26 -0.84 17.66
C GLY A 20 27.70 -0.39 17.71
N GLY A 21 28.02 0.50 18.61
CA GLY A 21 29.41 0.84 18.95
C GLY A 21 30.11 -0.40 19.53
N PHE A 22 31.04 -0.93 18.79
CA PHE A 22 31.99 -1.92 19.31
C PHE A 22 33.26 -1.16 19.75
N ALA A 23 33.41 -0.98 21.05
CA ALA A 23 34.66 -0.47 21.61
C ALA A 23 35.75 -1.51 21.37
N LEU A 24 36.57 -1.32 20.35
CA LEU A 24 37.81 -2.03 20.17
C LEU A 24 38.84 -1.43 21.14
N LEU A 25 39.09 -2.15 22.25
CA LEU A 25 40.28 -1.92 23.09
C LEU A 25 41.50 -2.38 22.34
N PHE A 26 42.24 -1.44 21.74
CA PHE A 26 43.57 -1.69 21.24
C PHE A 26 44.60 -1.39 22.34
N PRO A 27 45.52 -2.32 22.65
CA PRO A 27 46.68 -2.00 23.50
C PRO A 27 47.61 -1.06 22.73
N GLY A 28 47.92 0.05 23.32
CA GLY A 28 48.80 1.07 22.74
C GLY A 28 50.20 0.56 22.42
N CYS A 29 50.61 0.75 21.17
CA CYS A 29 52.01 0.84 20.79
C CYS A 29 52.25 2.22 20.22
N SER A 30 52.85 3.08 21.01
CA SER A 30 53.34 4.38 20.58
C SER A 30 54.61 4.20 19.71
N VAL A 31 54.45 4.41 18.40
CA VAL A 31 55.58 4.73 17.51
C VAL A 31 55.30 6.11 16.94
N PHE A 32 55.96 7.10 17.53
CA PHE A 32 55.99 8.47 17.01
C PHE A 32 56.74 8.49 15.68
N SER A 33 56.05 8.65 14.59
CA SER A 33 56.54 9.17 13.33
C SER A 33 55.75 10.43 12.99
N SER A 34 56.38 11.58 13.13
CA SER A 34 55.83 12.90 12.92
C SER A 34 55.75 13.22 11.41
N ARG A 35 54.73 12.70 10.74
CA ARG A 35 54.12 13.34 9.59
C ARG A 35 52.62 13.46 9.88
N LYS A 36 52.18 14.68 10.23
CA LYS A 36 50.76 14.97 10.32
C LYS A 36 50.12 14.63 8.98
N PRO A 37 49.23 13.64 8.89
CA PRO A 37 48.46 13.46 7.70
C PRO A 37 47.60 14.74 7.53
N ALA A 38 47.59 15.32 6.32
CA ALA A 38 46.78 16.49 6.01
C ALA A 38 45.31 16.07 5.85
N THR A 39 44.69 15.69 6.97
CA THR A 39 43.25 15.52 7.01
C THR A 39 42.64 16.89 6.93
N ASP A 40 41.76 17.11 5.95
CA ASP A 40 41.03 18.37 5.80
C ASP A 40 40.33 18.69 7.13
N PRO A 41 40.61 19.87 7.74
CA PRO A 41 39.97 20.30 8.99
C PRO A 41 38.42 20.26 8.94
N TYR A 42 37.86 20.38 7.76
CA TYR A 42 36.39 20.25 7.55
C TYR A 42 35.89 18.88 8.02
N ASN A 43 36.65 17.82 7.86
CA ASN A 43 36.26 16.45 8.21
C ASN A 43 36.35 16.15 9.72
N ILE A 44 36.95 17.03 10.53
CA ILE A 44 37.09 16.84 11.97
C ILE A 44 36.05 17.67 12.72
N THR A 45 35.10 17.02 13.39
CA THR A 45 33.97 17.69 14.05
C THR A 45 33.67 17.11 15.43
N GLY A 46 32.74 17.72 16.18
CA GLY A 46 32.25 17.28 17.46
C GLY A 46 33.11 17.75 18.66
N THR A 47 32.97 17.03 19.78
CA THR A 47 33.71 17.27 21.01
C THR A 47 35.21 16.98 20.83
N PRO A 48 36.10 17.37 21.76
CA PRO A 48 37.52 17.01 21.68
C PRO A 48 37.74 15.51 21.53
N GLU A 49 36.96 14.68 22.21
CA GLU A 49 37.01 13.22 22.13
C GLU A 49 36.63 12.73 20.72
N ASN A 50 35.52 13.24 20.15
CA ASN A 50 35.11 12.89 18.78
C ASN A 50 36.19 13.28 17.75
N ARG A 51 36.84 14.43 17.94
CA ARG A 51 37.90 14.88 17.04
C ARG A 51 39.09 13.93 17.04
N ILE A 52 39.46 13.38 18.21
CA ILE A 52 40.51 12.37 18.31
C ILE A 52 40.12 11.12 17.52
N VAL A 53 38.88 10.63 17.71
CA VAL A 53 38.36 9.46 16.98
C VAL A 53 38.43 9.68 15.47
N PHE A 54 37.97 10.84 14.96
CA PHE A 54 38.10 11.14 13.54
C PHE A 54 39.54 11.19 13.06
N GLN A 55 40.45 11.80 13.82
CA GLN A 55 41.88 11.85 13.46
C GLN A 55 42.48 10.44 13.35
N ASP A 56 42.17 9.57 14.29
CA ASP A 56 42.63 8.18 14.29
C ASP A 56 42.06 7.40 13.09
N LEU A 57 40.77 7.51 12.84
CA LEU A 57 40.11 6.85 11.72
C LEU A 57 40.62 7.34 10.36
N PHE A 58 40.81 8.64 10.17
CA PHE A 58 41.41 9.17 8.93
C PHE A 58 42.89 8.80 8.78
N THR A 59 43.63 8.67 9.86
CA THR A 59 44.98 8.18 9.85
C THR A 59 45.04 6.71 9.41
N LEU A 60 44.16 5.88 9.93
CA LEU A 60 43.99 4.50 9.49
C LEU A 60 43.58 4.40 8.00
N LEU A 61 42.68 5.24 7.54
CA LEU A 61 42.23 5.25 6.16
C LEU A 61 43.32 5.63 5.16
N GLN A 62 44.30 6.43 5.57
CA GLN A 62 45.47 6.81 4.77
C GLN A 62 46.56 5.75 4.75
N ASN A 63 46.48 4.70 5.56
CA ASN A 63 47.43 3.64 5.59
C ASN A 63 47.23 2.69 4.40
N GLU A 64 48.20 2.65 3.48
CA GLU A 64 48.16 1.79 2.28
C GLU A 64 48.02 0.28 2.57
N ARG A 65 48.30 -0.15 3.81
CA ARG A 65 48.12 -1.55 4.24
C ARG A 65 46.68 -1.91 4.54
N VAL A 66 45.80 -0.92 4.74
CA VAL A 66 44.38 -1.11 5.00
C VAL A 66 43.67 -1.20 3.66
N SER A 67 43.09 -2.35 3.33
CA SER A 67 42.45 -2.59 2.03
C SER A 67 41.21 -3.49 2.17
N GLY A 68 40.39 -3.52 1.17
CA GLY A 68 39.22 -4.40 1.09
C GLY A 68 38.25 -4.22 2.27
N GLN A 69 37.96 -5.30 2.98
CA GLN A 69 37.01 -5.30 4.10
C GLN A 69 37.46 -4.43 5.29
N GLU A 70 38.76 -4.35 5.54
CA GLU A 70 39.30 -3.50 6.60
C GLU A 70 39.09 -2.02 6.26
N GLN A 71 39.35 -1.62 5.01
CA GLN A 71 39.13 -0.28 4.52
C GLN A 71 37.63 0.09 4.58
N PHE A 72 36.73 -0.82 4.14
CA PHE A 72 35.30 -0.64 4.31
C PHE A 72 34.91 -0.43 5.78
N SER A 73 35.50 -1.19 6.70
CA SER A 73 35.22 -1.07 8.14
C SER A 73 35.59 0.32 8.68
N VAL A 74 36.69 0.89 8.23
CA VAL A 74 37.09 2.26 8.61
C VAL A 74 36.16 3.31 8.00
N VAL A 75 35.85 3.21 6.70
CA VAL A 75 34.93 4.14 6.03
C VAL A 75 33.55 4.09 6.69
N ARG A 76 33.08 2.89 7.01
CA ARG A 76 31.81 2.68 7.71
C ARG A 76 31.80 3.34 9.08
N GLU A 77 32.87 3.23 9.85
CA GLU A 77 32.96 3.83 11.18
C GLU A 77 32.94 5.36 11.10
N ILE A 78 33.68 5.96 10.15
CA ILE A 78 33.65 7.41 9.89
C ILE A 78 32.21 7.85 9.55
N ALA A 79 31.54 7.14 8.66
CA ALA A 79 30.16 7.45 8.26
C ALA A 79 29.18 7.33 9.42
N ASN A 80 29.31 6.27 10.25
CA ASN A 80 28.49 6.06 11.43
C ASN A 80 28.68 7.19 12.45
N GLU A 81 29.92 7.64 12.65
CA GLU A 81 30.24 8.71 13.59
C GLU A 81 29.63 10.04 13.14
N TYR A 82 29.68 10.38 11.81
CA TYR A 82 28.95 11.52 11.28
C TYR A 82 27.45 11.39 11.48
N ALA A 83 26.86 10.21 11.22
CA ALA A 83 25.43 9.97 11.41
C ALA A 83 25.03 10.12 12.88
N ARG A 84 25.83 9.59 13.81
CA ARG A 84 25.63 9.69 15.26
C ARG A 84 25.64 11.15 15.74
N LEU A 85 26.53 11.96 15.18
CA LEU A 85 26.65 13.39 15.47
C LEU A 85 25.66 14.24 14.67
N LYS A 86 24.82 13.64 13.81
CA LYS A 86 23.88 14.31 12.90
C LYS A 86 24.55 15.28 11.92
N GLU A 87 25.81 15.03 11.63
CA GLU A 87 26.61 15.80 10.67
C GLU A 87 26.40 15.32 9.22
N TYR A 88 25.11 15.29 8.80
CA TYR A 88 24.67 14.68 7.54
C TYR A 88 25.34 15.30 6.30
N GLY A 89 25.59 16.61 6.30
CA GLY A 89 26.30 17.26 5.22
C GLY A 89 27.75 16.76 5.07
N ARG A 90 28.43 16.51 6.18
CA ARG A 90 29.79 15.93 6.18
C ARG A 90 29.77 14.48 5.74
N LEU A 91 28.79 13.70 6.18
CA LEU A 91 28.58 12.32 5.77
C LEU A 91 28.43 12.24 4.25
N ILE A 92 27.53 13.05 3.66
CA ILE A 92 27.29 13.09 2.21
C ILE A 92 28.58 13.45 1.46
N ASN A 93 29.26 14.53 1.87
CA ASN A 93 30.48 14.97 1.23
C ASN A 93 31.62 13.94 1.31
N PHE A 94 31.79 13.31 2.48
CA PHE A 94 32.79 12.27 2.68
C PHE A 94 32.55 11.06 1.78
N LEU A 95 31.35 10.49 1.82
CA LEU A 95 31.03 9.30 1.03
C LEU A 95 30.97 9.59 -0.47
N SER A 96 30.47 10.75 -0.89
CA SER A 96 30.51 11.15 -2.32
C SER A 96 31.93 11.31 -2.82
N SER A 97 32.81 11.92 -2.02
CA SER A 97 34.24 12.05 -2.37
C SER A 97 34.92 10.66 -2.39
N TRP A 98 34.52 9.76 -1.49
CA TRP A 98 35.01 8.39 -1.47
C TRP A 98 34.65 7.65 -2.76
N LEU A 99 33.38 7.67 -3.14
CA LEU A 99 32.85 7.03 -4.35
C LEU A 99 33.51 7.56 -5.62
N ASN A 100 33.75 8.87 -5.70
CA ASN A 100 34.43 9.48 -6.85
C ASN A 100 35.88 8.99 -7.00
N LYS A 101 36.56 8.65 -5.89
CA LYS A 101 37.95 8.14 -5.90
C LYS A 101 38.02 6.63 -6.08
N HIS A 102 36.95 5.92 -5.72
CA HIS A 102 36.87 4.47 -5.73
C HIS A 102 35.57 4.01 -6.45
N PRO A 103 35.43 4.22 -7.76
CA PRO A 103 34.19 3.96 -8.51
C PRO A 103 33.82 2.47 -8.53
N ASP A 104 34.78 1.58 -8.41
CA ASP A 104 34.61 0.12 -8.45
C ASP A 104 34.59 -0.52 -7.06
N ASP A 105 34.38 0.27 -5.99
CA ASP A 105 34.34 -0.25 -4.63
C ASP A 105 33.16 -1.22 -4.46
N PRO A 106 33.40 -2.47 -4.02
CA PRO A 106 32.32 -3.47 -3.88
C PRO A 106 31.25 -3.10 -2.84
N TYR A 107 31.53 -2.14 -1.96
CA TYR A 107 30.62 -1.67 -0.93
C TYR A 107 29.80 -0.42 -1.36
N THR A 108 29.83 -0.06 -2.63
CA THR A 108 29.16 1.12 -3.19
C THR A 108 27.67 1.18 -2.82
N ALA A 109 26.96 0.05 -2.84
CA ALA A 109 25.54 0.00 -2.44
C ALA A 109 25.33 0.49 -1.01
N TRP A 110 26.22 0.15 -0.08
CA TRP A 110 26.12 0.61 1.30
C TRP A 110 26.42 2.12 1.43
N TYR A 111 27.42 2.61 0.70
CA TYR A 111 27.73 4.05 0.75
C TYR A 111 26.58 4.90 0.22
N LEU A 112 25.99 4.47 -0.89
CA LEU A 112 24.79 5.14 -1.45
C LEU A 112 23.60 5.07 -0.49
N PHE A 113 23.44 3.94 0.22
CA PHE A 113 22.41 3.78 1.24
C PHE A 113 22.59 4.80 2.39
N MET A 114 23.82 4.99 2.86
CA MET A 114 24.11 5.97 3.91
C MET A 114 23.93 7.41 3.44
N ILE A 115 24.23 7.71 2.17
CA ILE A 115 23.94 9.02 1.56
C ILE A 115 22.43 9.24 1.49
N ALA A 116 21.67 8.26 1.02
CA ALA A 116 20.21 8.31 0.98
C ALA A 116 19.61 8.52 2.37
N TYR A 117 20.10 7.77 3.37
CA TYR A 117 19.73 7.95 4.77
C TYR A 117 19.98 9.39 5.24
N ALA A 118 21.14 9.97 4.93
CA ALA A 118 21.46 11.33 5.33
C ALA A 118 20.50 12.35 4.70
N TYR A 119 20.11 12.17 3.43
CA TYR A 119 19.09 13.00 2.78
C TYR A 119 17.70 12.82 3.41
N THR A 120 17.32 11.60 3.81
CA THR A 120 16.08 11.35 4.54
C THR A 120 16.04 12.13 5.86
N GLN A 121 17.18 12.14 6.59
CA GLN A 121 17.29 12.88 7.85
C GLN A 121 17.24 14.40 7.69
N GLN A 122 17.55 14.90 6.49
CA GLN A 122 17.44 16.32 6.12
C GLN A 122 16.11 16.69 5.47
N ASP A 123 15.13 15.76 5.46
CA ASP A 123 13.82 15.91 4.80
C ASP A 123 13.91 16.16 3.28
N ALA A 124 15.04 15.81 2.66
CA ALA A 124 15.26 15.87 1.23
C ALA A 124 14.78 14.56 0.56
N LEU A 125 13.50 14.21 0.78
CA LEU A 125 12.92 12.90 0.44
C LEU A 125 13.04 12.52 -1.04
N PRO A 126 12.82 13.42 -2.03
CA PRO A 126 12.99 13.07 -3.43
C PRO A 126 14.43 12.71 -3.80
N VAL A 127 15.41 13.35 -3.17
CA VAL A 127 16.83 13.05 -3.38
C VAL A 127 17.17 11.70 -2.74
N ALA A 128 16.67 11.43 -1.53
CA ALA A 128 16.85 10.15 -0.87
C ALA A 128 16.29 9.01 -1.74
N ALA A 129 15.08 9.16 -2.27
CA ALA A 129 14.45 8.17 -3.15
C ALA A 129 15.31 7.90 -4.41
N LEU A 130 15.89 8.94 -5.02
CA LEU A 130 16.79 8.79 -6.16
C LEU A 130 18.00 7.91 -5.84
N TYR A 131 18.61 8.10 -4.66
CA TYR A 131 19.76 7.29 -4.25
C TYR A 131 19.36 5.85 -3.91
N PHE A 132 18.23 5.62 -3.25
CA PHE A 132 17.71 4.27 -3.00
C PHE A 132 17.38 3.54 -4.31
N ASP A 133 16.72 4.19 -5.26
CA ASP A 133 16.39 3.62 -6.57
C ASP A 133 17.67 3.27 -7.36
N ARG A 134 18.68 4.14 -7.33
CA ARG A 134 20.00 3.89 -7.94
C ARG A 134 20.67 2.63 -7.38
N ILE A 135 20.53 2.35 -6.09
CA ILE A 135 21.07 1.13 -5.48
C ILE A 135 20.43 -0.09 -6.14
N ILE A 136 19.11 -0.13 -6.20
CA ILE A 136 18.37 -1.30 -6.72
C ILE A 136 18.69 -1.54 -8.20
N LYS A 137 18.74 -0.47 -9.01
CA LYS A 137 18.88 -0.57 -10.45
C LYS A 137 20.31 -0.80 -10.94
N ASN A 138 21.30 -0.26 -10.24
CA ASN A 138 22.66 -0.15 -10.79
C ASN A 138 23.74 -0.92 -9.99
N HIS A 139 23.41 -1.45 -8.83
CA HIS A 139 24.39 -2.15 -8.00
C HIS A 139 23.88 -3.53 -7.58
N PRO A 140 24.78 -4.51 -7.41
CA PRO A 140 24.40 -5.80 -6.86
C PRO A 140 23.96 -5.67 -5.40
N ASP A 141 23.12 -6.57 -4.93
CA ASP A 141 22.75 -6.62 -3.51
C ASP A 141 23.96 -6.92 -2.64
N LEU A 142 24.01 -6.28 -1.51
CA LEU A 142 25.08 -6.40 -0.54
C LEU A 142 24.50 -6.78 0.82
N LEU A 143 25.03 -7.83 1.42
CA LEU A 143 24.67 -8.24 2.77
C LEU A 143 25.62 -7.58 3.80
N ILE A 144 25.07 -6.74 4.65
CA ILE A 144 25.79 -6.14 5.78
C ILE A 144 25.19 -6.67 7.08
N ARG A 145 25.97 -7.45 7.83
CA ARG A 145 25.51 -8.11 9.07
C ARG A 145 24.27 -8.98 8.87
N GLY A 146 24.13 -9.62 7.71
CA GLY A 146 23.01 -10.46 7.34
C GLY A 146 21.79 -9.71 6.78
N GLU A 147 21.81 -8.37 6.75
CA GLU A 147 20.73 -7.57 6.16
C GLU A 147 21.06 -7.17 4.72
N SER A 148 20.11 -7.38 3.83
CA SER A 148 20.19 -6.97 2.43
C SER A 148 19.99 -5.47 2.29
N ILE A 149 20.94 -4.80 1.65
CA ILE A 149 20.83 -3.37 1.34
C ILE A 149 19.69 -3.10 0.34
N HIS A 150 19.44 -4.01 -0.59
CA HIS A 150 18.30 -3.90 -1.50
C HIS A 150 16.96 -3.98 -0.75
N PHE A 151 16.80 -4.94 0.15
CA PHE A 151 15.59 -5.05 0.97
C PHE A 151 15.33 -3.77 1.77
N LEU A 152 16.37 -3.24 2.41
CA LEU A 152 16.25 -1.99 3.16
C LEU A 152 15.91 -0.80 2.26
N ALA A 153 16.52 -0.71 1.07
CA ALA A 153 16.25 0.37 0.11
C ALA A 153 14.83 0.28 -0.46
N LEU A 154 14.34 -0.92 -0.82
CA LEU A 154 12.97 -1.13 -1.30
C LEU A 154 11.93 -0.71 -0.26
N ASN A 155 12.15 -1.07 1.02
CA ASN A 155 11.26 -0.65 2.10
C ASN A 155 11.23 0.88 2.29
N GLN A 156 12.33 1.59 2.03
CA GLN A 156 12.32 3.05 2.02
C GLN A 156 11.56 3.59 0.81
N LEU A 157 11.79 3.03 -0.38
CA LEU A 157 11.18 3.49 -1.63
C LEU A 157 9.65 3.40 -1.60
N ILE A 158 9.07 2.30 -1.12
CA ILE A 158 7.60 2.16 -1.01
C ILE A 158 6.95 3.18 -0.05
N THR A 159 7.74 3.82 0.82
CA THR A 159 7.25 4.87 1.73
C THR A 159 7.51 6.29 1.22
N LEU A 160 8.53 6.47 0.38
CA LEU A 160 8.99 7.77 -0.08
C LEU A 160 8.43 8.18 -1.44
N VAL A 161 8.06 7.19 -2.27
CA VAL A 161 7.65 7.42 -3.66
C VAL A 161 6.12 7.41 -3.76
N ASP A 162 5.56 8.40 -4.48
CA ASP A 162 4.12 8.50 -4.73
C ASP A 162 3.74 8.05 -6.17
N ASN A 163 4.73 7.85 -7.06
CA ASN A 163 4.49 7.37 -8.42
C ASN A 163 4.07 5.91 -8.41
N GLN A 164 2.87 5.62 -8.90
CA GLN A 164 2.24 4.30 -8.79
C GLN A 164 2.93 3.25 -9.67
N GLU A 165 3.40 3.59 -10.85
CA GLU A 165 4.15 2.68 -11.73
C GLU A 165 5.46 2.22 -11.08
N GLN A 166 6.14 3.13 -10.38
CA GLN A 166 7.34 2.79 -9.61
C GLN A 166 7.00 1.95 -8.39
N LEU A 167 5.90 2.24 -7.69
CA LEU A 167 5.44 1.45 -6.54
C LEU A 167 5.11 0.02 -6.95
N VAL A 168 4.44 -0.19 -8.08
CA VAL A 168 4.20 -1.52 -8.64
C VAL A 168 5.53 -2.27 -8.76
N TRP A 169 6.51 -1.69 -9.42
CA TRP A 169 7.80 -2.33 -9.61
C TRP A 169 8.51 -2.64 -8.27
N TYR A 170 8.48 -1.74 -7.29
CA TYR A 170 9.10 -1.99 -5.99
C TYR A 170 8.40 -3.10 -5.20
N TYR A 171 7.07 -3.18 -5.25
CA TYR A 171 6.33 -4.28 -4.61
C TYR A 171 6.61 -5.63 -5.31
N GLU A 172 6.67 -5.65 -6.62
CA GLU A 172 7.04 -6.86 -7.37
C GLU A 172 8.45 -7.34 -7.02
N GLU A 173 9.43 -6.44 -6.94
CA GLU A 173 10.79 -6.75 -6.48
C GLU A 173 10.82 -7.31 -5.05
N LEU A 174 10.04 -6.73 -4.14
CA LEU A 174 9.90 -7.24 -2.76
C LEU A 174 9.33 -8.66 -2.74
N ILE A 175 8.24 -8.90 -3.46
CA ILE A 175 7.58 -10.22 -3.53
C ILE A 175 8.51 -11.26 -4.16
N SER A 176 9.17 -10.91 -5.25
CA SER A 176 10.01 -11.83 -6.01
C SER A 176 11.30 -12.20 -5.27
N ARG A 177 11.94 -11.22 -4.64
CA ARG A 177 13.30 -11.40 -4.09
C ARG A 177 13.34 -11.64 -2.60
N PHE A 178 12.32 -11.20 -1.88
CA PHE A 178 12.31 -11.22 -0.41
C PHE A 178 11.01 -11.78 0.20
N PRO A 179 10.44 -12.89 -0.36
CA PRO A 179 9.15 -13.40 0.10
C PRO A 179 9.12 -13.75 1.60
N ASP A 180 10.25 -14.19 2.15
CA ASP A 180 10.37 -14.57 3.56
C ASP A 180 10.57 -13.37 4.52
N LYS A 181 10.78 -12.17 3.97
CA LYS A 181 11.06 -10.96 4.76
C LYS A 181 9.91 -9.94 4.77
N ILE A 182 8.90 -10.14 3.93
CA ILE A 182 7.74 -9.26 3.81
C ILE A 182 6.54 -9.81 4.59
N ASP A 183 5.57 -8.94 4.88
CA ASP A 183 4.20 -9.37 5.15
C ASP A 183 3.49 -9.52 3.81
N PRO A 184 3.20 -10.76 3.36
CA PRO A 184 2.62 -10.97 2.05
C PRO A 184 1.21 -10.37 1.94
N GLY A 185 0.41 -10.39 3.02
CA GLY A 185 -0.92 -9.78 3.02
C GLY A 185 -0.85 -8.28 2.76
N VAL A 186 -0.03 -7.55 3.53
CA VAL A 186 0.18 -6.11 3.30
C VAL A 186 0.70 -5.85 1.89
N THR A 187 1.70 -6.62 1.46
CA THR A 187 2.40 -6.36 0.18
C THR A 187 1.49 -6.60 -1.02
N TYR A 188 0.73 -7.72 -1.06
CA TYR A 188 -0.21 -7.99 -2.15
C TYR A 188 -1.37 -7.01 -2.19
N PHE A 189 -1.91 -6.59 -1.03
CA PHE A 189 -2.97 -5.59 -1.01
C PHE A 189 -2.48 -4.24 -1.56
N MET A 190 -1.31 -3.78 -1.11
CA MET A 190 -0.73 -2.52 -1.57
C MET A 190 -0.34 -2.55 -3.05
N LEU A 191 0.14 -3.70 -3.55
CA LEU A 191 0.36 -3.91 -4.98
C LEU A 191 -0.94 -3.80 -5.77
N GLY A 192 -2.02 -4.43 -5.31
CA GLY A 192 -3.35 -4.30 -5.92
C GLY A 192 -3.83 -2.86 -5.98
N GLN A 193 -3.64 -2.09 -4.88
CA GLN A 193 -3.96 -0.66 -4.83
C GLN A 193 -3.13 0.17 -5.82
N ALA A 194 -1.84 -0.16 -6.01
CA ALA A 194 -0.99 0.52 -6.98
C ALA A 194 -1.44 0.23 -8.41
N TYR A 195 -1.78 -1.02 -8.73
CA TYR A 195 -2.34 -1.41 -10.02
C TYR A 195 -3.69 -0.74 -10.31
N GLU A 196 -4.59 -0.62 -9.31
CA GLU A 196 -5.85 0.12 -9.49
C GLU A 196 -5.63 1.57 -9.93
N ARG A 197 -4.64 2.24 -9.34
CA ARG A 197 -4.36 3.64 -9.63
C ARG A 197 -3.78 3.88 -11.00
N ILE A 198 -3.11 2.88 -11.59
CA ILE A 198 -2.62 2.95 -12.97
C ILE A 198 -3.60 2.31 -13.97
N GLY A 199 -4.68 1.69 -13.50
CA GLY A 199 -5.72 1.11 -14.34
C GLY A 199 -5.41 -0.27 -14.90
N GLU A 200 -4.42 -0.99 -14.36
CA GLU A 200 -4.04 -2.35 -14.78
C GLU A 200 -4.92 -3.39 -14.08
N TRP A 201 -6.17 -3.50 -14.53
CA TRP A 201 -7.23 -4.23 -13.83
C TRP A 201 -7.03 -5.75 -13.78
N ASN A 202 -6.38 -6.36 -14.76
CA ASN A 202 -6.07 -7.79 -14.71
C ASN A 202 -5.11 -8.10 -13.57
N GLU A 203 -4.11 -7.26 -13.40
CA GLU A 203 -3.09 -7.32 -12.35
C GLU A 203 -3.69 -7.03 -10.98
N VAL A 204 -4.67 -6.11 -10.90
CA VAL A 204 -5.49 -5.88 -9.68
C VAL A 204 -6.12 -7.18 -9.20
N ILE A 205 -6.84 -7.88 -10.12
CA ILE A 205 -7.52 -9.14 -9.79
C ILE A 205 -6.50 -10.20 -9.30
N GLN A 206 -5.36 -10.29 -9.97
CA GLN A 206 -4.31 -11.23 -9.57
C GLN A 206 -3.74 -10.89 -8.19
N ALA A 207 -3.38 -9.64 -7.95
CA ALA A 207 -2.82 -9.20 -6.67
C ALA A 207 -3.81 -9.42 -5.52
N TYR A 208 -5.08 -9.05 -5.68
CA TYR A 208 -6.09 -9.29 -4.66
C TYR A 208 -6.39 -10.78 -4.47
N THR A 209 -6.37 -11.59 -5.52
CA THR A 209 -6.50 -13.04 -5.38
C THR A 209 -5.37 -13.63 -4.53
N GLN A 210 -4.14 -13.13 -4.69
CA GLN A 210 -3.00 -13.51 -3.85
C GLN A 210 -3.12 -12.98 -2.41
N PHE A 211 -3.82 -11.87 -2.20
CA PHE A 211 -4.07 -11.32 -0.87
C PHE A 211 -5.12 -12.11 -0.07
N LEU A 212 -6.17 -12.66 -0.70
CA LEU A 212 -7.30 -13.30 0.00
C LEU A 212 -6.92 -14.40 1.01
N PRO A 213 -5.87 -15.24 0.82
CA PRO A 213 -5.43 -16.19 1.84
C PRO A 213 -5.02 -15.55 3.18
N TYR A 214 -4.70 -14.25 3.18
CA TYR A 214 -4.21 -13.50 4.34
C TYR A 214 -5.31 -12.69 5.03
N TYR A 215 -6.51 -13.26 5.19
CA TYR A 215 -7.72 -12.62 5.72
C TYR A 215 -7.58 -11.98 7.11
N GLY A 216 -6.56 -12.38 7.88
CA GLY A 216 -6.27 -11.82 9.22
C GLY A 216 -5.27 -10.66 9.22
N THR A 217 -4.76 -10.27 8.05
CA THR A 217 -3.78 -9.18 7.97
C THR A 217 -4.47 -7.83 8.17
N VAL A 218 -3.94 -7.05 9.11
CA VAL A 218 -4.38 -5.66 9.32
C VAL A 218 -3.61 -4.74 8.37
N ILE A 219 -4.33 -4.08 7.47
CA ILE A 219 -3.74 -3.14 6.52
C ILE A 219 -3.85 -1.71 7.09
N PRO A 220 -2.74 -1.02 7.37
CA PRO A 220 -2.78 0.34 7.90
C PRO A 220 -3.53 1.30 6.96
N GLY A 221 -4.55 1.98 7.50
CA GLY A 221 -5.36 2.92 6.72
C GLY A 221 -6.49 2.28 5.89
N PHE A 222 -6.64 0.95 5.92
CA PHE A 222 -7.67 0.21 5.18
C PHE A 222 -8.33 -0.86 6.07
N PRO A 223 -9.21 -0.49 7.00
CA PRO A 223 -9.84 -1.44 7.94
C PRO A 223 -10.62 -2.53 7.20
N ASP A 224 -11.22 -2.22 6.04
CA ASP A 224 -12.05 -3.12 5.24
C ASP A 224 -11.31 -3.75 4.06
N ALA A 225 -9.97 -3.78 4.09
CA ALA A 225 -9.13 -4.26 2.99
C ALA A 225 -9.54 -5.64 2.45
N TYR A 226 -9.81 -6.58 3.36
CA TYR A 226 -10.22 -7.93 2.98
C TYR A 226 -11.56 -7.95 2.25
N THR A 227 -12.56 -7.29 2.82
CA THR A 227 -13.90 -7.20 2.23
C THR A 227 -13.83 -6.54 0.86
N TYR A 228 -13.10 -5.44 0.75
CA TYR A 228 -12.89 -4.71 -0.50
C TYR A 228 -12.26 -5.60 -1.59
N ALA A 229 -11.11 -6.22 -1.31
CA ALA A 229 -10.42 -7.08 -2.25
C ALA A 229 -11.27 -8.29 -2.65
N LYS A 230 -11.94 -8.93 -1.67
CA LYS A 230 -12.84 -10.05 -1.90
C LYS A 230 -14.00 -9.68 -2.82
N GLN A 231 -14.60 -8.52 -2.63
CA GLN A 231 -15.68 -8.03 -3.47
C GLN A 231 -15.26 -7.91 -4.94
N ILE A 232 -14.08 -7.36 -5.20
CA ILE A 232 -13.53 -7.21 -6.55
C ILE A 232 -13.30 -8.60 -7.19
N VAL A 233 -12.66 -9.51 -6.46
CA VAL A 233 -12.38 -10.87 -6.97
C VAL A 233 -13.65 -11.67 -7.18
N ASP A 234 -14.59 -11.64 -6.23
CA ASP A 234 -15.88 -12.34 -6.34
C ASP A 234 -16.69 -11.79 -7.52
N PHE A 235 -16.70 -10.48 -7.69
CA PHE A 235 -17.37 -9.85 -8.81
C PHE A 235 -16.76 -10.28 -10.15
N ASN A 236 -15.43 -10.27 -10.25
CA ASN A 236 -14.74 -10.75 -11.46
C ASN A 236 -15.10 -12.20 -11.78
N ASN A 237 -15.17 -13.08 -10.80
CA ASN A 237 -15.44 -14.50 -10.95
C ASN A 237 -16.93 -14.82 -11.13
N SER A 238 -17.82 -13.85 -10.97
CA SER A 238 -19.27 -14.04 -11.06
C SER A 238 -19.74 -14.15 -12.53
N PRO A 239 -20.86 -14.81 -12.81
CA PRO A 239 -21.41 -14.93 -14.17
C PRO A 239 -21.99 -13.62 -14.72
N LYS A 240 -22.28 -12.63 -13.85
CA LYS A 240 -22.81 -11.29 -14.20
C LYS A 240 -24.16 -11.30 -14.93
N ASP A 241 -24.89 -12.41 -14.85
CA ASP A 241 -26.19 -12.66 -15.51
C ASP A 241 -27.37 -11.82 -14.95
N TRP A 242 -27.12 -11.07 -13.87
CA TRP A 242 -28.09 -10.16 -13.27
C TRP A 242 -27.96 -8.70 -13.72
N THR A 243 -27.02 -8.41 -14.63
CA THR A 243 -26.71 -7.03 -15.08
C THR A 243 -27.56 -6.65 -16.29
N PHE A 244 -27.94 -5.37 -16.39
CA PHE A 244 -28.80 -4.84 -17.43
C PHE A 244 -28.18 -3.60 -18.08
N ASP A 245 -28.38 -3.44 -19.40
CA ASP A 245 -27.82 -2.30 -20.15
C ASP A 245 -28.43 -0.95 -19.74
N SER A 246 -29.66 -0.96 -19.27
CA SER A 246 -30.36 0.26 -18.85
C SER A 246 -31.20 0.04 -17.60
N ILE A 247 -31.44 1.12 -16.84
CA ILE A 247 -32.38 1.10 -15.72
C ILE A 247 -33.80 0.70 -16.18
N ASN A 248 -34.21 1.12 -17.34
CA ASN A 248 -35.56 0.80 -17.86
C ASN A 248 -35.70 -0.71 -18.14
N SER A 249 -34.70 -1.37 -18.69
CA SER A 249 -34.73 -2.82 -18.91
C SER A 249 -34.74 -3.60 -17.60
N LEU A 250 -34.01 -3.17 -16.61
CA LEU A 250 -34.02 -3.76 -15.27
C LEU A 250 -35.39 -3.56 -14.58
N LEU A 251 -35.92 -2.35 -14.61
CA LEU A 251 -37.25 -2.04 -14.05
C LEU A 251 -38.33 -2.88 -14.69
N SER A 252 -38.34 -2.98 -16.01
CA SER A 252 -39.34 -3.79 -16.75
C SER A 252 -39.28 -5.27 -16.35
N ALA A 253 -38.07 -5.80 -16.16
CA ALA A 253 -37.88 -7.18 -15.70
C ALA A 253 -38.41 -7.39 -14.27
N ILE A 254 -38.10 -6.47 -13.36
CA ILE A 254 -38.55 -6.49 -11.97
C ILE A 254 -40.04 -6.34 -11.86
N GLN A 255 -40.64 -5.35 -12.55
CA GLN A 255 -42.08 -5.12 -12.56
C GLN A 255 -42.83 -6.34 -13.09
N THR A 256 -42.36 -6.96 -14.19
CA THR A 256 -42.94 -8.21 -14.71
C THR A 256 -42.89 -9.33 -13.67
N ALA A 257 -41.78 -9.49 -12.93
CA ALA A 257 -41.67 -10.52 -11.91
C ALA A 257 -42.61 -10.23 -10.70
N LEU A 258 -42.78 -8.97 -10.32
CA LEU A 258 -43.72 -8.56 -9.27
C LEU A 258 -45.20 -8.76 -9.69
N ASP A 259 -45.57 -8.36 -10.91
CA ASP A 259 -46.93 -8.51 -11.45
C ASP A 259 -47.37 -9.96 -11.57
N THR A 260 -46.43 -10.85 -11.91
CA THR A 260 -46.66 -12.30 -12.02
C THR A 260 -46.48 -13.05 -10.71
N GLY A 261 -46.10 -12.37 -9.62
CA GLY A 261 -45.82 -13.00 -8.33
C GLY A 261 -44.65 -14.00 -8.37
N ASN A 262 -43.75 -13.91 -9.36
CA ASN A 262 -42.66 -14.85 -9.55
C ASN A 262 -41.42 -14.46 -8.73
N SER A 263 -41.40 -14.90 -7.47
CA SER A 263 -40.32 -14.62 -6.54
C SER A 263 -38.97 -15.21 -6.96
N VAL A 264 -38.99 -16.38 -7.61
CA VAL A 264 -37.77 -17.03 -8.10
C VAL A 264 -37.11 -16.18 -9.18
N ARG A 265 -37.87 -15.72 -10.14
CA ARG A 265 -37.38 -14.87 -11.21
C ARG A 265 -36.90 -13.51 -10.69
N LEU A 266 -37.67 -12.91 -9.77
CA LEU A 266 -37.26 -11.67 -9.12
C LEU A 266 -35.93 -11.84 -8.40
N TRP A 267 -35.75 -12.93 -7.68
CA TRP A 267 -34.53 -13.23 -6.94
C TRP A 267 -33.29 -13.44 -7.85
N GLN A 268 -33.50 -13.92 -9.09
CA GLN A 268 -32.42 -14.06 -10.09
C GLN A 268 -31.82 -12.72 -10.51
N TYR A 269 -32.61 -11.63 -10.48
CA TYR A 269 -32.16 -10.30 -10.92
C TYR A 269 -31.35 -9.54 -9.87
N ARG A 270 -31.26 -10.05 -8.62
CA ARG A 270 -30.44 -9.40 -7.60
C ARG A 270 -28.96 -9.52 -7.90
N ALA A 271 -28.19 -8.52 -7.48
CA ALA A 271 -26.74 -8.61 -7.47
C ALA A 271 -26.27 -9.88 -6.72
N LYS A 272 -25.34 -10.62 -7.31
CA LYS A 272 -24.77 -11.84 -6.71
C LYS A 272 -23.66 -11.52 -5.71
N VAL A 273 -23.09 -10.33 -5.83
CA VAL A 273 -22.05 -9.81 -4.97
C VAL A 273 -22.57 -8.53 -4.33
N ASN A 274 -22.42 -8.42 -3.01
CA ASN A 274 -22.79 -7.23 -2.22
C ASN A 274 -24.26 -6.79 -2.32
N PHE A 275 -25.17 -7.73 -2.49
CA PHE A 275 -26.58 -7.43 -2.30
C PHE A 275 -26.87 -7.22 -0.81
N PHE A 276 -27.63 -6.20 -0.47
CA PHE A 276 -27.99 -5.92 0.93
C PHE A 276 -29.51 -5.81 1.14
N ALA A 277 -29.92 -5.99 2.40
CA ALA A 277 -31.30 -5.76 2.84
C ALA A 277 -31.26 -5.14 4.25
N ARG A 278 -31.55 -3.83 4.37
CA ARG A 278 -31.39 -3.08 5.60
C ARG A 278 -32.36 -1.91 5.73
N SER A 279 -32.49 -1.34 6.94
CA SER A 279 -33.20 -0.07 7.13
C SER A 279 -32.33 1.13 6.67
N TRP A 280 -32.96 2.30 6.46
CA TRP A 280 -32.23 3.52 6.09
C TRP A 280 -31.24 4.01 7.14
N GLU A 281 -31.41 3.61 8.40
CA GLU A 281 -30.58 4.03 9.52
C GLU A 281 -29.39 3.11 9.81
N GLN A 282 -29.36 1.92 9.17
CA GLN A 282 -28.26 0.95 9.36
C GLN A 282 -27.05 1.34 8.53
N GLU A 283 -25.89 1.29 9.16
CA GLU A 283 -24.60 1.49 8.49
C GLU A 283 -24.18 0.27 7.66
N ASP A 284 -23.19 0.44 6.75
CA ASP A 284 -22.74 -0.60 5.83
C ASP A 284 -22.19 -1.86 6.51
N GLU A 285 -21.73 -1.74 7.75
CA GLU A 285 -21.14 -2.84 8.53
C GLU A 285 -22.19 -3.82 9.12
N ASP A 286 -23.47 -3.44 9.18
CA ASP A 286 -24.54 -4.23 9.81
C ASP A 286 -25.23 -5.19 8.81
N ASN A 287 -24.44 -6.04 8.13
CA ASN A 287 -24.97 -7.04 7.19
C ASN A 287 -25.46 -8.36 7.84
N ALA A 288 -25.59 -8.40 9.16
CA ALA A 288 -25.97 -9.61 9.90
C ALA A 288 -27.35 -10.21 9.51
N GLY A 289 -28.26 -9.40 8.92
CA GLY A 289 -29.57 -9.85 8.50
C GLY A 289 -29.66 -10.53 7.12
N MET A 290 -28.58 -10.55 6.35
CA MET A 290 -28.60 -11.07 4.97
C MET A 290 -28.73 -12.58 4.86
N ALA A 291 -28.20 -13.34 5.83
CA ALA A 291 -28.22 -14.80 5.79
C ALA A 291 -29.66 -15.40 5.86
N GLU A 292 -30.61 -14.65 6.41
CA GLU A 292 -31.99 -15.08 6.62
C GLU A 292 -32.99 -14.40 5.64
N PHE A 293 -32.55 -13.47 4.80
CA PHE A 293 -33.43 -12.73 3.91
C PHE A 293 -33.90 -13.60 2.75
N ASN A 294 -35.16 -14.06 2.82
CA ASN A 294 -35.82 -14.85 1.78
C ASN A 294 -37.02 -14.10 1.20
N LEU A 295 -36.81 -13.50 0.04
CA LEU A 295 -37.85 -12.73 -0.66
C LEU A 295 -39.14 -13.53 -0.94
N SER A 296 -39.05 -14.84 -1.16
CA SER A 296 -40.18 -15.70 -1.42
C SER A 296 -41.17 -15.77 -0.27
N ASP A 297 -40.69 -15.68 0.96
CA ASP A 297 -41.56 -15.73 2.15
C ASP A 297 -42.39 -14.46 2.29
N PHE A 298 -41.83 -13.32 1.88
CA PHE A 298 -42.55 -12.05 1.87
C PHE A 298 -43.52 -11.92 0.70
N MET A 299 -43.30 -12.59 -0.41
CA MET A 299 -44.19 -12.58 -1.56
C MET A 299 -45.34 -13.58 -1.43
N ARG A 300 -45.18 -14.62 -0.60
CA ARG A 300 -46.18 -15.68 -0.43
C ARG A 300 -47.47 -15.12 0.17
N GLY A 301 -48.55 -15.12 -0.62
CA GLY A 301 -49.88 -14.63 -0.21
C GLY A 301 -50.04 -13.11 -0.19
N ASN A 302 -49.02 -12.37 -0.52
CA ASN A 302 -49.01 -10.91 -0.59
C ASN A 302 -49.02 -10.44 -2.05
N ARG A 303 -49.79 -9.38 -2.32
CA ARG A 303 -49.78 -8.68 -3.61
C ARG A 303 -48.84 -7.47 -3.48
N ILE A 304 -47.63 -7.60 -3.99
CA ILE A 304 -46.68 -6.50 -4.00
C ILE A 304 -47.09 -5.50 -5.08
N ARG A 305 -46.98 -4.22 -4.74
CA ARG A 305 -47.23 -3.09 -5.63
C ARG A 305 -46.00 -2.21 -5.67
N TYR A 306 -45.87 -1.42 -6.73
CA TYR A 306 -44.75 -0.51 -6.94
C TYR A 306 -45.21 0.84 -7.47
N ALA A 307 -44.37 1.86 -7.25
CA ALA A 307 -44.63 3.18 -7.81
C ALA A 307 -44.47 3.18 -9.35
N PRO A 308 -45.28 3.97 -10.08
CA PRO A 308 -45.13 4.04 -11.54
C PRO A 308 -43.86 4.70 -12.00
N GLU A 309 -43.26 5.54 -11.14
CA GLU A 309 -42.03 6.29 -11.38
C GLU A 309 -40.98 5.97 -10.31
N LEU A 310 -39.73 6.20 -10.66
CA LEU A 310 -38.62 6.13 -9.70
C LEU A 310 -38.72 7.26 -8.69
N ASP A 311 -38.24 7.03 -7.48
CA ASP A 311 -38.14 8.05 -6.42
C ASP A 311 -37.33 9.27 -6.88
N ALA A 312 -37.72 10.45 -6.41
CA ALA A 312 -37.11 11.72 -6.76
C ALA A 312 -35.62 11.81 -6.37
N GLY A 313 -35.17 10.98 -5.45
CA GLY A 313 -33.75 10.85 -5.09
C GLY A 313 -32.92 10.04 -6.09
N SER A 314 -33.52 9.53 -7.17
CA SER A 314 -32.79 8.80 -8.22
C SER A 314 -31.96 9.75 -9.09
N ASN A 315 -30.82 9.26 -9.58
CA ASN A 315 -29.91 10.03 -10.42
C ASN A 315 -29.30 9.17 -11.54
N ALA A 316 -28.27 9.65 -12.22
CA ALA A 316 -27.67 8.96 -13.36
C ALA A 316 -26.90 7.66 -13.00
N SER A 317 -26.56 7.45 -11.72
CA SER A 317 -25.80 6.28 -11.22
C SER A 317 -26.55 5.44 -10.20
N GLU A 318 -27.61 5.98 -9.59
CA GLU A 318 -28.39 5.34 -8.53
C GLU A 318 -29.87 5.58 -8.74
N ALA A 319 -30.69 4.58 -8.47
CA ALA A 319 -32.13 4.70 -8.58
C ALA A 319 -32.85 3.90 -7.49
N TYR A 320 -34.03 4.37 -7.12
CA TYR A 320 -34.89 3.79 -6.08
C TYR A 320 -36.27 3.57 -6.60
N LEU A 321 -36.81 2.34 -6.47
CA LEU A 321 -38.19 2.01 -6.77
C LEU A 321 -38.93 1.74 -5.46
N ARG A 322 -39.86 2.59 -5.12
CA ARG A 322 -40.76 2.40 -3.97
C ARG A 322 -41.74 1.27 -4.23
N THR A 323 -41.77 0.29 -3.32
CA THR A 323 -42.68 -0.87 -3.38
C THR A 323 -43.41 -1.03 -2.05
N TRP A 324 -44.57 -1.67 -2.03
CA TRP A 324 -45.37 -1.90 -0.80
C TRP A 324 -46.19 -3.17 -0.88
N GLY A 325 -46.69 -3.59 0.28
CA GLY A 325 -47.47 -4.81 0.42
C GLY A 325 -46.66 -6.04 0.85
N TRP A 326 -45.45 -5.85 1.35
CA TRP A 326 -44.52 -6.92 1.74
C TRP A 326 -44.89 -7.58 3.06
N SER A 327 -45.24 -6.80 4.07
CA SER A 327 -45.61 -7.30 5.38
C SER A 327 -46.57 -6.32 6.08
N GLN A 328 -47.16 -6.76 7.20
CA GLN A 328 -47.99 -5.92 8.05
C GLN A 328 -47.19 -4.92 8.89
N TYR A 329 -45.94 -5.25 9.21
CA TYR A 329 -45.09 -4.43 10.10
C TYR A 329 -44.26 -3.41 9.33
N ILE A 330 -43.57 -3.86 8.26
CA ILE A 330 -42.79 -2.98 7.37
C ILE A 330 -43.34 -3.19 5.95
N SER A 331 -44.37 -2.42 5.60
CA SER A 331 -45.07 -2.60 4.33
C SER A 331 -44.35 -1.98 3.14
N ILE A 332 -43.48 -1.00 3.37
CA ILE A 332 -42.81 -0.20 2.34
C ILE A 332 -41.33 -0.58 2.28
N TRP A 333 -40.91 -0.90 1.05
CA TRP A 333 -39.52 -1.17 0.74
C TRP A 333 -39.10 -0.37 -0.47
N TYR A 334 -37.83 0.03 -0.53
CA TYR A 334 -37.23 0.63 -1.71
C TYR A 334 -36.23 -0.35 -2.31
N PHE A 335 -36.44 -0.72 -3.57
CA PHE A 335 -35.43 -1.45 -4.33
C PHE A 335 -34.38 -0.46 -4.79
N TYR A 336 -33.15 -0.74 -4.43
CA TYR A 336 -32.01 0.10 -4.77
C TYR A 336 -31.27 -0.46 -5.98
N PHE A 337 -31.11 0.37 -6.97
CA PHE A 337 -30.39 0.08 -8.19
C PHE A 337 -29.17 0.98 -8.28
N ARG A 338 -28.07 0.43 -8.80
CA ARG A 338 -26.87 1.23 -9.06
C ARG A 338 -26.21 0.82 -10.37
N LYS A 339 -25.42 1.73 -10.92
CA LYS A 339 -24.46 1.40 -11.99
C LYS A 339 -23.26 0.69 -11.41
N ILE A 340 -22.85 -0.35 -12.13
CA ILE A 340 -21.67 -1.14 -11.78
C ILE A 340 -20.43 -0.33 -12.15
N TYR A 341 -19.55 -0.11 -11.18
CA TYR A 341 -18.22 0.41 -11.41
C TYR A 341 -17.22 -0.76 -11.39
N PHE A 342 -16.91 -1.28 -12.57
CA PHE A 342 -15.99 -2.40 -12.73
C PHE A 342 -15.17 -2.24 -14.03
N PRO A 343 -14.15 -1.36 -14.04
CA PRO A 343 -13.38 -1.04 -15.24
C PRO A 343 -12.59 -2.20 -15.84
N SER A 344 -12.33 -3.27 -15.06
CA SER A 344 -11.69 -4.49 -15.54
C SER A 344 -12.51 -5.25 -16.59
N ASP A 345 -13.81 -5.02 -16.67
CA ASP A 345 -14.70 -5.62 -17.65
C ASP A 345 -15.56 -4.56 -18.34
N PRO A 346 -15.15 -4.07 -19.53
CA PRO A 346 -15.88 -3.02 -20.24
C PRO A 346 -17.30 -3.41 -20.67
N GLU A 347 -17.63 -4.72 -20.76
CA GLU A 347 -18.97 -5.17 -21.16
C GLU A 347 -20.01 -4.92 -20.06
N ILE A 348 -19.58 -4.88 -18.81
CA ILE A 348 -20.46 -4.66 -17.67
C ILE A 348 -20.26 -3.31 -16.97
N HIS A 349 -19.13 -2.66 -17.22
CA HIS A 349 -18.88 -1.34 -16.65
C HIS A 349 -19.94 -0.33 -17.09
N GLY A 350 -20.62 0.28 -16.13
CA GLY A 350 -21.71 1.20 -16.37
C GLY A 350 -23.08 0.55 -16.58
N ARG A 351 -23.22 -0.78 -16.61
CA ARG A 351 -24.50 -1.50 -16.58
C ARG A 351 -25.18 -1.32 -15.23
N TRP A 352 -26.50 -1.61 -15.20
CA TRP A 352 -27.30 -1.50 -14.00
C TRP A 352 -27.47 -2.84 -13.30
N GLU A 353 -27.52 -2.82 -11.97
CA GLU A 353 -27.86 -3.96 -11.12
C GLU A 353 -28.86 -3.58 -10.03
N TRP A 354 -29.66 -4.56 -9.59
CA TRP A 354 -30.45 -4.44 -8.37
C TRP A 354 -29.56 -4.82 -7.18
N ALA A 355 -29.05 -3.79 -6.49
CA ALA A 355 -28.00 -3.95 -5.49
C ALA A 355 -28.51 -4.14 -4.07
N GLY A 356 -29.78 -3.87 -3.80
CA GLY A 356 -30.30 -4.04 -2.44
C GLY A 356 -31.73 -3.61 -2.22
N VAL A 357 -32.14 -3.73 -0.96
CA VAL A 357 -33.44 -3.31 -0.45
C VAL A 357 -33.25 -2.44 0.79
N TYR A 358 -33.89 -1.29 0.81
CA TYR A 358 -34.06 -0.50 2.01
C TYR A 358 -35.46 -0.70 2.58
N TYR A 359 -35.57 -0.96 3.88
CA TYR A 359 -36.83 -1.08 4.59
C TYR A 359 -37.29 0.25 5.17
N GLY A 360 -38.63 0.48 5.13
CA GLY A 360 -39.26 1.67 5.67
C GLY A 360 -39.32 2.84 4.69
N GLU A 361 -39.94 3.94 5.13
CA GLU A 361 -40.00 5.18 4.34
C GLU A 361 -38.61 5.87 4.35
N LYS A 362 -38.31 6.53 3.24
CA LYS A 362 -37.15 7.38 3.10
C LYS A 362 -37.41 8.70 3.83
N PHE A 363 -36.53 9.15 4.68
CA PHE A 363 -36.61 10.40 5.43
C PHE A 363 -36.22 11.59 4.57
#